data_1a92744cf39cab5806fa44c1baf45cda
#
_entry.id   1a92744cf39cab5806fa44c1baf45cda
#
_cell.length_a   1.000
_cell.length_b   1.000
_cell.length_c   1.000
_cell.angle_alpha   90.00
_cell.angle_beta   90.00
_cell.angle_gamma   90.00
#
_symmetry.space_group_name_H-M   'P 1'
#
loop_
_entity.id
_entity.type
_entity.pdbx_description
1 polymer ?
#
loop_
_entity_poly.entity_id
_entity_poly.type
_entity_poly.pdbx_seq_one_letter_code
_entity_poly.pdbx_strand_id
1 'polypeptide(L)'
;MTDTGEIARFHDRCSDLMRELLGTLADAQDRPRIFPEIEDALGWPRRRIASVLGGVSSLRHTEFGGRRPYRFHDEKQSSSGRWEMWMDSEQAQAVRAAQRD
;
A
#
# COMPACT_ATOMS: atom_id res chain seq x y z
N MET A 1 -3.50 8.51 -4.55
CA MET A 1 -3.89 8.36 -5.97
C MET A 1 -5.34 7.94 -6.07
N THR A 2 -6.05 8.52 -7.02
CA THR A 2 -7.43 8.10 -7.33
C THR A 2 -7.55 7.69 -8.80
N ASP A 3 -6.56 8.03 -9.61
CA ASP A 3 -6.53 7.72 -11.05
C ASP A 3 -6.08 6.26 -11.27
N THR A 4 -6.95 5.46 -11.87
CA THR A 4 -6.69 4.04 -12.16
C THR A 4 -5.44 3.87 -13.03
N GLY A 5 -5.25 4.72 -14.03
CA GLY A 5 -4.07 4.66 -14.90
C GLY A 5 -2.78 4.97 -14.16
N GLU A 6 -2.83 5.92 -13.23
CA GLU A 6 -1.66 6.24 -12.42
C GLU A 6 -1.30 5.08 -11.47
N ILE A 7 -2.30 4.45 -10.86
CA ILE A 7 -2.09 3.29 -9.98
C ILE A 7 -1.47 2.14 -10.78
N ALA A 8 -1.95 1.90 -12.00
CA ALA A 8 -1.38 0.87 -12.88
C ALA A 8 0.10 1.16 -13.19
N ARG A 9 0.43 2.40 -13.50
CA ARG A 9 1.83 2.81 -13.75
C ARG A 9 2.70 2.64 -12.52
N PHE A 10 2.17 2.99 -11.34
CA PHE A 10 2.87 2.79 -10.08
C PHE A 10 3.17 1.31 -9.86
N HIS A 11 2.16 0.45 -10.06
CA HIS A 11 2.31 -1.00 -9.91
C HIS A 11 3.38 -1.55 -10.86
N ASP A 12 3.42 -1.08 -12.10
CA ASP A 12 4.43 -1.50 -13.09
C ASP A 12 5.86 -1.18 -12.65
N ARG A 13 6.03 -0.11 -11.87
CA ARG A 13 7.34 0.32 -11.37
C ARG A 13 7.74 -0.36 -10.07
N CYS A 14 6.83 -1.10 -9.45
CA CYS A 14 7.08 -1.76 -8.17
C CYS A 14 7.92 -3.03 -8.33
N SER A 15 8.70 -3.35 -7.29
CA SER A 15 9.32 -4.67 -7.15
C SER A 15 8.27 -5.71 -6.80
N ASP A 16 8.63 -6.99 -6.88
CA ASP A 16 7.73 -8.08 -6.52
C ASP A 16 7.24 -7.97 -5.06
N LEU A 17 8.13 -7.62 -4.14
CA LEU A 17 7.76 -7.45 -2.73
C LEU A 17 6.81 -6.26 -2.53
N MET A 18 7.04 -5.16 -3.24
CA MET A 18 6.13 -4.02 -3.20
C MET A 18 4.74 -4.40 -3.73
N ARG A 19 4.68 -5.20 -4.79
CA ARG A 19 3.42 -5.70 -5.36
C ARG A 19 2.67 -6.61 -4.38
N GLU A 20 3.40 -7.45 -3.66
CA GLU A 20 2.80 -8.30 -2.61
C GLU A 20 2.17 -7.46 -1.50
N LEU A 21 2.87 -6.42 -1.05
CA LEU A 21 2.34 -5.52 -0.03
C LEU A 21 1.07 -4.83 -0.52
N LEU A 22 1.09 -4.29 -1.73
CA LEU A 22 -0.07 -3.62 -2.31
C LEU A 22 -1.24 -4.59 -2.48
N GLY A 23 -0.98 -5.83 -2.89
CA GLY A 23 -2.01 -6.86 -3.02
C GLY A 23 -2.68 -7.18 -1.69
N THR A 24 -1.90 -7.25 -0.62
CA THR A 24 -2.43 -7.51 0.73
C THR A 24 -3.35 -6.39 1.18
N LEU A 25 -3.00 -5.13 0.91
CA LEU A 25 -3.88 -4.00 1.22
C LEU A 25 -5.14 -4.02 0.36
N ALA A 26 -5.02 -4.39 -0.91
CA ALA A 26 -6.18 -4.50 -1.82
C ALA A 26 -7.15 -5.59 -1.38
N ASP A 27 -6.65 -6.72 -0.88
CA ASP A 27 -7.48 -7.83 -0.40
C ASP A 27 -8.35 -7.45 0.79
N ALA A 28 -7.93 -6.45 1.55
CA ALA A 28 -8.67 -5.96 2.72
C ALA A 28 -9.18 -4.53 2.50
N GLN A 29 -9.74 -4.27 1.31
CA GLN A 29 -10.22 -2.92 0.98
C GLN A 29 -11.11 -2.33 2.07
N ASP A 30 -10.99 -1.02 2.29
CA ASP A 30 -11.75 -0.24 3.28
C ASP A 30 -11.50 -0.65 4.74
N ARG A 31 -10.50 -1.50 4.99
CA ARG A 31 -10.16 -1.93 6.35
C ARG A 31 -8.77 -1.43 6.74
N PRO A 32 -8.68 -0.38 7.58
CA PRO A 32 -7.39 0.07 8.09
C PRO A 32 -6.66 -1.06 8.82
N ARG A 33 -5.37 -1.21 8.51
CA ARG A 33 -4.53 -2.24 9.12
C ARG A 33 -3.32 -1.62 9.79
N ILE A 34 -3.02 -2.11 10.98
CA ILE A 34 -1.79 -1.75 11.72
C ILE A 34 -0.68 -2.72 11.33
N PHE A 35 0.57 -2.40 11.67
CA PHE A 35 1.73 -3.23 11.33
C PHE A 35 1.59 -4.70 11.71
N PRO A 36 1.19 -5.06 12.95
CA PRO A 36 1.05 -6.47 13.31
C PRO A 36 0.10 -7.25 12.40
N GLU A 37 -0.99 -6.61 11.95
CA GLU A 37 -1.94 -7.24 11.04
C GLU A 37 -1.34 -7.47 9.67
N ILE A 38 -0.52 -6.52 9.18
CA ILE A 38 0.17 -6.66 7.90
C ILE A 38 1.26 -7.75 8.00
N GLU A 39 1.98 -7.79 9.12
CA GLU A 39 2.96 -8.85 9.40
C GLU A 39 2.33 -10.22 9.31
N ASP A 40 1.17 -10.40 9.95
CA ASP A 40 0.45 -11.68 9.95
C ASP A 40 -0.05 -12.04 8.55
N ALA A 41 -0.60 -11.08 7.83
CA ALA A 41 -1.16 -11.31 6.50
C ALA A 41 -0.09 -11.71 5.47
N LEU A 42 1.11 -11.13 5.57
CA LEU A 42 2.21 -11.39 4.64
C LEU A 42 3.17 -12.49 5.12
N GLY A 43 3.17 -12.77 6.42
CA GLY A 43 4.17 -13.65 7.01
C GLY A 43 5.56 -13.03 7.01
N TRP A 44 5.66 -11.71 7.05
CA TRP A 44 6.93 -10.98 7.03
C TRP A 44 7.25 -10.38 8.40
N PRO A 45 8.55 -10.31 8.76
CA PRO A 45 8.94 -9.54 9.94
C PRO A 45 8.76 -8.04 9.67
N ARG A 46 8.56 -7.26 10.75
CA ARG A 46 8.34 -5.81 10.66
C ARG A 46 9.44 -5.10 9.86
N ARG A 47 10.68 -5.48 10.03
CA ARG A 47 11.81 -4.86 9.32
C ARG A 47 11.69 -4.99 7.80
N ARG A 48 11.12 -6.10 7.30
CA ARG A 48 10.89 -6.28 5.86
C ARG A 48 9.78 -5.35 5.38
N ILE A 49 8.71 -5.25 6.15
CA ILE A 49 7.62 -4.31 5.83
C ILE A 49 8.17 -2.89 5.75
N ALA A 50 8.96 -2.47 6.76
CA ALA A 50 9.55 -1.14 6.78
C ALA A 50 10.46 -0.89 5.56
N SER A 51 11.27 -1.88 5.19
CA SER A 51 12.15 -1.79 4.03
C SER A 51 11.35 -1.67 2.72
N VAL A 52 10.31 -2.48 2.56
CA VAL A 52 9.46 -2.44 1.36
C VAL A 52 8.69 -1.12 1.28
N LEU A 53 8.18 -0.62 2.40
CA LEU A 53 7.55 0.70 2.46
C LEU A 53 8.53 1.82 2.13
N GLY A 54 9.80 1.67 2.51
CA GLY A 54 10.85 2.61 2.10
C GLY A 54 11.01 2.65 0.58
N GLY A 55 10.93 1.51 -0.09
CA GLY A 55 10.94 1.43 -1.55
C GLY A 55 9.73 2.10 -2.17
N VAL A 56 8.55 1.86 -1.61
CA VAL A 56 7.31 2.52 -2.06
C VAL A 56 7.43 4.04 -1.88
N SER A 57 7.94 4.49 -0.73
CA SER A 57 8.12 5.90 -0.45
C SER A 57 9.08 6.56 -1.44
N SER A 58 10.20 5.90 -1.73
CA SER A 58 11.17 6.39 -2.70
C SER A 58 10.53 6.53 -4.09
N LEU A 59 9.82 5.51 -4.55
CA LEU A 59 9.17 5.51 -5.85
C LEU A 59 8.13 6.63 -5.97
N ARG A 60 7.25 6.78 -4.96
CA ARG A 60 6.21 7.80 -5.02
C ARG A 60 6.77 9.22 -5.02
N HIS A 61 7.86 9.46 -4.32
CA HIS A 61 8.48 10.78 -4.28
C HIS A 61 9.26 11.10 -5.56
N THR A 62 9.92 10.12 -6.16
CA THR A 62 10.75 10.35 -7.35
C THR A 62 9.95 10.42 -8.64
N GLU A 63 8.85 9.67 -8.74
CA GLU A 63 8.13 9.52 -10.00
C GLU A 63 6.64 9.89 -9.96
N PHE A 64 6.05 10.03 -8.78
CA PHE A 64 4.60 10.22 -8.64
C PHE A 64 4.19 11.41 -7.76
N GLY A 65 5.08 12.37 -7.62
CA GLY A 65 4.78 13.61 -6.91
C GLY A 65 4.39 13.44 -5.44
N GLY A 66 4.85 12.37 -4.81
CA GLY A 66 4.55 12.06 -3.41
C GLY A 66 3.18 11.41 -3.19
N ARG A 67 2.43 11.15 -4.26
CA ARG A 67 1.09 10.54 -4.13
C ARG A 67 1.21 9.05 -3.82
N ARG A 68 0.28 8.54 -3.00
CA ARG A 68 0.23 7.13 -2.58
C ARG A 68 -0.90 6.39 -3.28
N PRO A 69 -0.71 5.09 -3.63
CA PRO A 69 -1.82 4.25 -4.11
C PRO A 69 -2.66 3.68 -2.96
N TYR A 70 -2.45 4.16 -1.75
CA TYR A 70 -3.19 3.74 -0.55
C TYR A 70 -3.38 4.95 0.36
N ARG A 71 -4.25 4.81 1.35
CA ARG A 71 -4.51 5.81 2.38
C ARG A 71 -3.70 5.48 3.62
N PHE A 72 -3.40 6.51 4.41
CA PHE A 72 -2.53 6.39 5.57
C PHE A 72 -2.99 7.35 6.66
N HIS A 73 -3.02 6.85 7.91
CA HIS A 73 -3.17 7.69 9.10
C HIS A 73 -2.00 7.43 10.03
N ASP A 74 -1.42 8.51 10.57
CA ASP A 74 -0.42 8.42 11.62
C ASP A 74 -1.12 8.17 12.98
N GLU A 75 -0.33 8.11 14.05
CA GLU A 75 -0.85 7.83 15.40
C GLU A 75 -1.88 8.85 15.86
N LYS A 76 -1.76 10.11 15.43
CA LYS A 76 -2.66 11.20 15.82
C LYS A 76 -3.97 11.16 15.04
N GLN A 77 -3.92 10.74 13.79
CA GLN A 77 -5.07 10.73 12.88
C GLN A 77 -5.94 9.48 13.06
N SER A 78 -5.36 8.36 13.47
CA SER A 78 -6.07 7.11 13.55
C SER A 78 -6.91 7.00 14.81
N SER A 79 -8.03 6.30 14.72
CA SER A 79 -8.90 6.04 15.88
C SER A 79 -8.29 5.03 16.86
N SER A 80 -7.36 4.20 16.39
CA SER A 80 -6.67 3.22 17.22
C SER A 80 -5.49 3.77 18.00
N GLY A 81 -5.06 5.00 17.71
CA GLY A 81 -3.83 5.59 18.25
C GLY A 81 -2.57 4.98 17.67
N ARG A 82 -2.69 4.19 16.61
CA ARG A 82 -1.59 3.51 15.94
C ARG A 82 -1.53 3.90 14.48
N TRP A 83 -0.37 3.74 13.88
CA TRP A 83 -0.13 3.90 12.47
C TRP A 83 -0.97 2.88 11.68
N GLU A 84 -1.74 3.33 10.69
CA GLU A 84 -2.65 2.49 9.90
C GLU A 84 -2.54 2.81 8.43
N MET A 85 -2.77 1.79 7.58
CA MET A 85 -2.86 1.99 6.13
C MET A 85 -3.94 1.09 5.54
N TRP A 86 -4.54 1.55 4.44
CA TRP A 86 -5.60 0.80 3.74
C TRP A 86 -5.78 1.32 2.31
N MET A 87 -6.53 0.58 1.52
CA MET A 87 -6.97 1.03 0.19
C MET A 87 -8.48 1.20 0.21
N ASP A 88 -8.98 2.27 -0.44
CA ASP A 88 -10.41 2.36 -0.73
C ASP A 88 -10.76 1.40 -1.87
N SER A 89 -12.04 1.26 -2.21
CA SER A 89 -12.46 0.28 -3.20
C SER A 89 -11.89 0.59 -4.60
N GLU A 90 -11.78 1.85 -4.98
CA GLU A 90 -11.21 2.23 -6.28
C GLU A 90 -9.73 1.89 -6.38
N GLN A 91 -8.97 2.20 -5.34
CA GLN A 91 -7.55 1.86 -5.27
C GLN A 91 -7.33 0.35 -5.30
N ALA A 92 -8.11 -0.39 -4.50
CA ALA A 92 -8.01 -1.84 -4.44
C ALA A 92 -8.35 -2.48 -5.79
N GLN A 93 -9.39 -2.01 -6.47
CA GLN A 93 -9.77 -2.52 -7.78
C GLN A 93 -8.68 -2.27 -8.82
N ALA A 94 -8.08 -1.08 -8.80
CA ALA A 94 -7.00 -0.73 -9.73
C ALA A 94 -5.77 -1.61 -9.52
N VAL A 95 -5.40 -1.88 -8.27
CA VAL A 95 -4.27 -2.77 -7.95
C VAL A 95 -4.57 -4.20 -8.38
N ARG A 96 -5.77 -4.71 -8.08
CA ARG A 96 -6.15 -6.07 -8.50
C ARG A 96 -6.15 -6.22 -10.02
N ALA A 97 -6.65 -5.21 -10.73
CA ALA A 97 -6.64 -5.22 -12.19
C ALA A 97 -5.20 -5.27 -12.74
N ALA A 98 -4.29 -4.48 -12.16
CA ALA A 98 -2.88 -4.49 -12.56
C ALA A 98 -2.22 -5.85 -12.28
N GLN A 99 -2.60 -6.52 -11.20
CA GLN A 99 -2.03 -7.81 -10.81
C GLN A 99 -2.53 -8.97 -11.67
N ARG A 100 -3.69 -8.81 -12.31
CA ARG A 100 -4.22 -9.84 -13.24
C ARG A 100 -3.53 -9.79 -14.60
N ASP A 101 -2.95 -8.69 -14.94
CA ASP A 101 -2.22 -8.52 -16.19
C ASP A 101 -0.78 -9.05 -16.02
#